data_3f752e2a5f4c8b43df280aeec5865f44
#
_entry.id   3f752e2a5f4c8b43df280aeec5865f44
#
_cell.length_a   1.000
_cell.length_b   1.000
_cell.length_c   1.000
_cell.angle_alpha   90.00
_cell.angle_beta   90.00
_cell.angle_gamma   90.00
#
_symmetry.space_group_name_H-M   'P 1'
#
loop_
_entity.id
_entity.type
_entity.pdbx_description
1 polymer ?
#
loop_
_entity_poly.entity_id
_entity_poly.type
_entity_poly.pdbx_seq_one_letter_code
_entity_poly.pdbx_strand_id
1 'polypeptide(L)'
;YEGEIPLLEGPTPKVMIAALGDQMLKLAGARTDGTILWCVGAKTIADHIAPAINDAAEKAGRPQPSIVCSIPVWVTDDPAPARDFLAQILSVYAELPSYRRMLDIEGLHGLGELSLVGTEAEVTERIAEIAASGATDFTAVPMGGNPDEIARTREILRIVR
;
A
#
# COMPACT_ATOMS: atom_id res chain seq x y z
N TYR A 1 36.69 -11.16 -17.01
CA TYR A 1 36.96 -10.64 -15.68
C TYR A 1 36.52 -11.72 -14.68
N GLU A 2 37.47 -12.43 -14.09
CA GLU A 2 37.21 -13.34 -12.98
C GLU A 2 37.44 -12.55 -11.69
N GLY A 3 36.39 -12.20 -11.00
CA GLY A 3 36.42 -11.56 -9.70
C GLY A 3 35.51 -12.30 -8.74
N GLU A 4 36.04 -12.71 -7.60
CA GLU A 4 35.18 -13.16 -6.48
C GLU A 4 34.46 -11.94 -5.89
N ILE A 5 33.13 -11.98 -5.86
CA ILE A 5 32.33 -11.03 -5.09
C ILE A 5 32.37 -11.54 -3.64
N PRO A 6 32.97 -10.80 -2.70
CA PRO A 6 32.97 -11.24 -1.32
C PRO A 6 31.50 -11.33 -0.80
N LEU A 7 31.16 -12.46 -0.21
CA LEU A 7 29.88 -12.60 0.49
C LEU A 7 29.80 -11.52 1.57
N LEU A 8 28.77 -10.70 1.50
CA LEU A 8 28.51 -9.71 2.54
C LEU A 8 28.21 -10.45 3.85
N GLU A 9 29.06 -10.25 4.85
CA GLU A 9 28.81 -10.71 6.20
C GLU A 9 27.69 -9.85 6.80
N GLY A 10 26.55 -10.47 7.09
CA GLY A 10 25.38 -9.77 7.63
C GLY A 10 24.11 -10.60 7.55
N PRO A 11 23.02 -10.12 8.15
CA PRO A 11 21.73 -10.78 8.02
C PRO A 11 21.26 -10.78 6.55
N THR A 12 20.68 -11.88 6.11
CA THR A 12 20.09 -11.98 4.78
C THR A 12 19.04 -10.88 4.59
N PRO A 13 19.10 -10.08 3.52
CA PRO A 13 18.11 -9.04 3.28
C PRO A 13 16.72 -9.65 3.10
N LYS A 14 15.71 -8.97 3.61
CA LYS A 14 14.31 -9.34 3.38
C LYS A 14 13.95 -9.13 1.92
N VAL A 15 13.23 -10.11 1.35
CA VAL A 15 12.74 -10.04 -0.03
C VAL A 15 11.23 -9.99 -0.01
N MET A 16 10.65 -8.97 -0.61
CA MET A 16 9.21 -8.80 -0.79
C MET A 16 8.87 -8.70 -2.28
N ILE A 17 7.67 -9.13 -2.66
CA ILE A 17 7.18 -9.04 -4.03
C ILE A 17 5.85 -8.29 -4.07
N ALA A 18 5.58 -7.60 -5.17
CA ALA A 18 4.26 -7.04 -5.42
C ALA A 18 3.26 -8.15 -5.76
N ALA A 19 2.16 -8.23 -5.03
CA ALA A 19 1.16 -9.27 -5.21
C ALA A 19 -0.25 -8.75 -4.92
N LEU A 20 -1.17 -8.91 -5.88
CA LEU A 20 -2.59 -8.59 -5.74
C LEU A 20 -3.49 -9.82 -5.98
N GLY A 21 -3.11 -10.67 -6.92
CA GLY A 21 -3.88 -11.86 -7.26
C GLY A 21 -3.55 -13.06 -6.39
N ASP A 22 -4.50 -14.00 -6.27
CA ASP A 22 -4.44 -15.15 -5.37
C ASP A 22 -3.16 -15.99 -5.50
N GLN A 23 -2.69 -16.22 -6.74
CA GLN A 23 -1.47 -17.03 -6.97
C GLN A 23 -0.21 -16.29 -6.50
N MET A 24 -0.13 -14.98 -6.77
CA MET A 24 1.01 -14.19 -6.34
C MET A 24 1.03 -13.98 -4.84
N LEU A 25 -0.14 -13.83 -4.18
CA LEU A 25 -0.24 -13.77 -2.73
C LEU A 25 0.19 -15.09 -2.08
N LYS A 26 -0.22 -16.24 -2.66
CA LYS A 26 0.27 -17.54 -2.21
C LYS A 26 1.78 -17.69 -2.36
N LEU A 27 2.33 -17.23 -3.48
CA LEU A 27 3.78 -17.24 -3.69
C LEU A 27 4.49 -16.33 -2.67
N ALA A 28 3.96 -15.11 -2.45
CA ALA A 28 4.51 -14.15 -1.50
C ALA A 28 4.58 -14.76 -0.09
N GLY A 29 3.49 -15.30 0.43
CA GLY A 29 3.45 -15.93 1.74
C GLY A 29 4.34 -17.15 1.86
N ALA A 30 4.33 -18.04 0.86
CA ALA A 30 5.07 -19.30 0.91
C ALA A 30 6.59 -19.17 0.67
N ARG A 31 7.06 -18.10 0.02
CA ARG A 31 8.45 -18.03 -0.49
C ARG A 31 9.20 -16.75 -0.19
N THR A 32 8.53 -15.67 0.26
CA THR A 32 9.14 -14.36 0.48
C THR A 32 8.84 -13.84 1.89
N ASP A 33 9.39 -12.69 2.25
CA ASP A 33 9.19 -12.09 3.56
C ASP A 33 7.96 -11.15 3.59
N GLY A 34 7.24 -11.02 2.47
CA GLY A 34 6.02 -10.24 2.42
C GLY A 34 5.65 -9.71 1.03
N THR A 35 4.71 -8.79 1.03
CA THR A 35 4.22 -8.11 -0.18
C THR A 35 4.26 -6.60 -0.03
N ILE A 36 4.51 -5.91 -1.14
CA ILE A 36 4.36 -4.47 -1.26
C ILE A 36 3.16 -4.20 -2.16
N LEU A 37 2.16 -3.52 -1.61
CA LEU A 37 0.93 -3.15 -2.28
C LEU A 37 1.02 -1.70 -2.76
N TRP A 38 0.54 -1.44 -3.96
CA TRP A 38 0.37 -0.10 -4.50
C TRP A 38 -1.11 0.19 -4.71
N CYS A 39 -1.62 1.30 -4.17
CA CYS A 39 -3.01 1.71 -4.31
C CYS A 39 -4.01 0.58 -3.99
N VAL A 40 -3.94 0.08 -2.77
CA VAL A 40 -4.88 -0.91 -2.21
C VAL A 40 -5.43 -0.36 -0.90
N GLY A 41 -6.73 -0.45 -0.70
CA GLY A 41 -7.40 0.09 0.48
C GLY A 41 -7.52 -0.90 1.64
N ALA A 42 -8.00 -0.38 2.77
CA ALA A 42 -8.11 -1.12 4.02
C ALA A 42 -9.02 -2.36 3.90
N LYS A 43 -10.16 -2.22 3.24
CA LYS A 43 -11.11 -3.33 3.06
C LYS A 43 -10.50 -4.47 2.23
N THR A 44 -9.81 -4.14 1.15
CA THR A 44 -9.10 -5.14 0.31
C THR A 44 -8.00 -5.85 1.09
N ILE A 45 -7.25 -5.11 1.93
CA ILE A 45 -6.21 -5.73 2.77
C ILE A 45 -6.86 -6.71 3.74
N ALA A 46 -7.93 -6.29 4.46
CA ALA A 46 -8.59 -7.12 5.46
C ALA A 46 -9.28 -8.35 4.86
N ASP A 47 -10.03 -8.18 3.76
CA ASP A 47 -10.92 -9.22 3.23
C ASP A 47 -10.22 -10.17 2.24
N HIS A 48 -9.11 -9.74 1.62
CA HIS A 48 -8.47 -10.49 0.53
C HIS A 48 -6.97 -10.71 0.74
N ILE A 49 -6.18 -9.63 0.96
CA ILE A 49 -4.71 -9.74 0.97
C ILE A 49 -4.20 -10.46 2.22
N ALA A 50 -4.54 -9.94 3.41
CA ALA A 50 -4.02 -10.46 4.67
C ALA A 50 -4.42 -11.93 4.91
N PRO A 51 -5.67 -12.36 4.69
CA PRO A 51 -6.02 -13.77 4.82
C PRO A 51 -5.24 -14.66 3.87
N ALA A 52 -5.11 -14.27 2.60
CA ALA A 52 -4.48 -15.11 1.58
C ALA A 52 -2.96 -15.29 1.80
N ILE A 53 -2.25 -14.21 2.15
CA ILE A 53 -0.80 -14.28 2.34
C ILE A 53 -0.44 -14.95 3.67
N ASN A 54 -1.21 -14.71 4.74
CA ASN A 54 -0.98 -15.33 6.05
C ASN A 54 -1.25 -16.84 6.01
N ASP A 55 -2.35 -17.29 5.41
CA ASP A 55 -2.65 -18.71 5.19
C ASP A 55 -1.54 -19.44 4.40
N ALA A 56 -1.01 -18.78 3.38
CA ALA A 56 0.08 -19.35 2.59
C ALA A 56 1.41 -19.45 3.38
N ALA A 57 1.70 -18.47 4.22
CA ALA A 57 2.87 -18.48 5.09
C ALA A 57 2.75 -19.58 6.17
N GLU A 58 1.59 -19.68 6.82
CA GLU A 58 1.31 -20.71 7.82
C GLU A 58 1.46 -22.12 7.23
N LYS A 59 0.85 -22.38 6.08
CA LYS A 59 0.96 -23.68 5.37
C LYS A 59 2.39 -24.04 4.96
N ALA A 60 3.23 -23.01 4.75
CA ALA A 60 4.64 -23.18 4.42
C ALA A 60 5.55 -23.23 5.65
N GLY A 61 5.02 -23.14 6.87
CA GLY A 61 5.78 -23.09 8.13
C GLY A 61 6.66 -21.85 8.26
N ARG A 62 6.27 -20.72 7.64
CA ARG A 62 7.03 -19.47 7.64
C ARG A 62 6.46 -18.48 8.67
N PRO A 63 7.28 -17.54 9.15
CA PRO A 63 6.81 -16.42 9.97
C PRO A 63 5.74 -15.61 9.25
N GLN A 64 4.96 -14.85 10.01
CA GLN A 64 4.00 -13.90 9.46
C GLN A 64 4.70 -12.93 8.50
N PRO A 65 4.21 -12.81 7.25
CA PRO A 65 4.82 -11.95 6.24
C PRO A 65 4.50 -10.47 6.50
N SER A 66 5.38 -9.59 6.07
CA SER A 66 5.09 -8.15 6.02
C SER A 66 4.07 -7.84 4.92
N ILE A 67 3.12 -6.96 5.22
CA ILE A 67 2.15 -6.40 4.29
C ILE A 67 2.33 -4.89 4.27
N VAL A 68 3.05 -4.40 3.28
CA VAL A 68 3.35 -2.97 3.13
C VAL A 68 2.28 -2.31 2.26
N CYS A 69 1.50 -1.40 2.81
CA CYS A 69 0.52 -0.61 2.06
C CYS A 69 1.16 0.69 1.57
N SER A 70 1.25 0.87 0.26
CA SER A 70 1.71 2.12 -0.38
C SER A 70 0.56 2.82 -1.07
N ILE A 71 0.32 4.10 -0.73
CA ILE A 71 -0.81 4.86 -1.24
C ILE A 71 -0.51 6.37 -1.27
N PRO A 72 -1.06 7.14 -2.23
CA PRO A 72 -1.00 8.59 -2.21
C PRO A 72 -1.75 9.18 -1.01
N VAL A 73 -1.12 10.18 -0.38
CA VAL A 73 -1.68 10.93 0.75
C VAL A 73 -1.61 12.42 0.45
N TRP A 74 -2.73 13.12 0.62
CA TRP A 74 -2.81 14.55 0.34
C TRP A 74 -3.73 15.25 1.35
N VAL A 75 -3.13 16.03 2.23
CA VAL A 75 -3.88 16.88 3.17
C VAL A 75 -4.27 18.18 2.47
N THR A 76 -5.57 18.44 2.39
CA THR A 76 -6.14 19.64 1.77
C THR A 76 -7.54 19.92 2.34
N ASP A 77 -7.94 21.20 2.32
CA ASP A 77 -9.30 21.62 2.69
C ASP A 77 -10.28 21.57 1.49
N ASP A 78 -9.76 21.36 0.27
CA ASP A 78 -10.55 21.16 -0.94
C ASP A 78 -10.21 19.81 -1.60
N PRO A 79 -10.82 18.71 -1.15
CA PRO A 79 -10.45 17.38 -1.58
C PRO A 79 -10.90 17.02 -3.02
N ALA A 80 -11.89 17.69 -3.59
CA ALA A 80 -12.43 17.30 -4.89
C ALA A 80 -11.42 17.48 -6.03
N PRO A 81 -10.79 18.64 -6.24
CA PRO A 81 -9.76 18.82 -7.28
C PRO A 81 -8.55 17.87 -7.07
N ALA A 82 -8.17 17.62 -5.81
CA ALA A 82 -7.08 16.71 -5.51
C ALA A 82 -7.40 15.27 -5.90
N ARG A 83 -8.62 14.78 -5.63
CA ARG A 83 -9.09 13.47 -6.06
C ARG A 83 -9.18 13.35 -7.58
N ASP A 84 -9.67 14.39 -8.26
CA ASP A 84 -9.74 14.42 -9.73
C ASP A 84 -8.34 14.35 -10.35
N PHE A 85 -7.39 15.10 -9.81
CA PHE A 85 -6.00 15.06 -10.25
C PHE A 85 -5.39 13.66 -10.06
N LEU A 86 -5.58 13.04 -8.89
CA LEU A 86 -5.09 11.69 -8.63
C LEU A 86 -5.78 10.64 -9.51
N ALA A 87 -7.08 10.77 -9.76
CA ALA A 87 -7.79 9.90 -10.69
C ALA A 87 -7.20 9.99 -12.10
N GLN A 88 -6.82 11.19 -12.55
CA GLN A 88 -6.20 11.40 -13.85
C GLN A 88 -4.81 10.76 -13.95
N ILE A 89 -3.92 11.05 -13.01
CA ILE A 89 -2.53 10.55 -13.08
C ILE A 89 -2.41 9.05 -12.81
N LEU A 90 -3.39 8.46 -12.12
CA LEU A 90 -3.43 7.04 -11.81
C LEU A 90 -4.39 6.26 -12.75
N SER A 91 -4.94 6.89 -13.78
CA SER A 91 -5.93 6.29 -14.68
C SER A 91 -5.48 4.98 -15.30
N VAL A 92 -4.22 4.90 -15.70
CA VAL A 92 -3.63 3.68 -16.27
C VAL A 92 -3.77 2.46 -15.35
N TYR A 93 -3.62 2.65 -14.04
CA TYR A 93 -3.80 1.55 -13.09
C TYR A 93 -5.26 1.12 -12.95
N ALA A 94 -6.20 2.06 -13.00
CA ALA A 94 -7.63 1.76 -12.88
C ALA A 94 -8.16 0.89 -14.04
N GLU A 95 -7.47 0.88 -15.19
CA GLU A 95 -7.80 0.04 -16.35
C GLU A 95 -7.22 -1.38 -16.25
N LEU A 96 -6.24 -1.61 -15.39
CA LEU A 96 -5.64 -2.93 -15.24
C LEU A 96 -6.58 -3.87 -14.46
N PRO A 97 -6.85 -5.09 -14.97
CA PRO A 97 -7.81 -6.01 -14.35
C PRO A 97 -7.51 -6.34 -12.87
N SER A 98 -6.23 -6.39 -12.50
CA SER A 98 -5.81 -6.64 -11.12
C SER A 98 -6.21 -5.51 -10.17
N TYR A 99 -6.05 -4.25 -10.60
CA TYR A 99 -6.46 -3.08 -9.81
C TYR A 99 -7.98 -2.88 -9.83
N ARG A 100 -8.63 -3.14 -10.96
CA ARG A 100 -10.10 -3.07 -11.04
C ARG A 100 -10.74 -3.99 -10.02
N ARG A 101 -10.25 -5.24 -9.91
CA ARG A 101 -10.71 -6.19 -8.88
C ARG A 101 -10.54 -5.63 -7.46
N MET A 102 -9.43 -4.94 -7.16
CA MET A 102 -9.22 -4.35 -5.83
C MET A 102 -10.21 -3.21 -5.57
N LEU A 103 -10.42 -2.35 -6.55
CA LEU A 103 -11.43 -1.28 -6.47
C LEU A 103 -12.86 -1.83 -6.30
N ASP A 104 -13.19 -2.94 -6.95
CA ASP A 104 -14.48 -3.60 -6.81
C ASP A 104 -14.69 -4.15 -5.39
N ILE A 105 -13.65 -4.69 -4.75
CA ILE A 105 -13.69 -5.13 -3.33
C ILE A 105 -13.90 -3.93 -2.41
N GLU A 106 -13.24 -2.81 -2.66
CA GLU A 106 -13.43 -1.56 -1.91
C GLU A 106 -14.83 -0.95 -2.11
N GLY A 107 -15.49 -1.24 -3.24
CA GLY A 107 -16.73 -0.60 -3.65
C GLY A 107 -16.49 0.81 -4.22
N LEU A 108 -15.31 1.06 -4.79
CA LEU A 108 -14.88 2.35 -5.33
C LEU A 108 -14.79 2.35 -6.86
N HIS A 109 -14.97 3.52 -7.46
CA HIS A 109 -14.93 3.67 -8.91
C HIS A 109 -13.53 3.96 -9.45
N GLY A 110 -12.65 4.58 -8.65
CA GLY A 110 -11.32 4.98 -9.10
C GLY A 110 -10.31 5.22 -7.98
N LEU A 111 -9.06 5.38 -8.39
CA LEU A 111 -7.93 5.54 -7.47
C LEU A 111 -7.88 6.93 -6.80
N GLY A 112 -8.57 7.93 -7.34
CA GLY A 112 -8.73 9.22 -6.68
C GLY A 112 -9.54 9.09 -5.39
N GLU A 113 -10.62 8.29 -5.39
CA GLU A 113 -11.43 7.99 -4.22
C GLU A 113 -10.68 7.12 -3.22
N LEU A 114 -9.88 6.17 -3.72
CA LEU A 114 -9.05 5.28 -2.91
C LEU A 114 -7.94 6.04 -2.17
N SER A 115 -7.33 7.03 -2.80
CA SER A 115 -6.24 7.83 -2.24
C SER A 115 -6.67 8.53 -0.96
N LEU A 116 -5.75 8.70 -0.01
CA LEU A 116 -6.03 9.34 1.29
C LEU A 116 -6.01 10.86 1.12
N VAL A 117 -7.14 11.44 0.72
CA VAL A 117 -7.29 12.88 0.44
C VAL A 117 -8.35 13.48 1.33
N GLY A 118 -8.02 14.56 2.02
CA GLY A 118 -8.92 15.30 2.91
C GLY A 118 -8.19 16.14 3.95
N THR A 119 -8.91 16.53 4.97
CA THR A 119 -8.35 17.24 6.13
C THR A 119 -7.39 16.34 6.92
N GLU A 120 -6.61 16.92 7.81
CA GLU A 120 -5.71 16.19 8.72
C GLU A 120 -6.44 15.07 9.49
N ALA A 121 -7.65 15.36 9.96
CA ALA A 121 -8.46 14.40 10.73
C ALA A 121 -8.90 13.23 9.86
N GLU A 122 -9.44 13.49 8.67
CA GLU A 122 -9.89 12.46 7.72
C GLU A 122 -8.73 11.57 7.25
N VAL A 123 -7.58 12.16 6.94
CA VAL A 123 -6.39 11.40 6.54
C VAL A 123 -5.88 10.54 7.69
N THR A 124 -5.85 11.06 8.92
CA THR A 124 -5.43 10.30 10.10
C THR A 124 -6.36 9.11 10.36
N GLU A 125 -7.67 9.30 10.27
CA GLU A 125 -8.67 8.24 10.43
C GLU A 125 -8.45 7.11 9.40
N ARG A 126 -8.29 7.46 8.12
CA ARG A 126 -8.07 6.48 7.05
C ARG A 126 -6.73 5.75 7.17
N ILE A 127 -5.68 6.39 7.71
CA ILE A 127 -4.43 5.69 8.03
C ILE A 127 -4.65 4.68 9.16
N ALA A 128 -5.44 5.04 10.18
CA ALA A 128 -5.78 4.11 11.25
C ALA A 128 -6.62 2.90 10.75
N GLU A 129 -7.51 3.11 9.79
CA GLU A 129 -8.23 2.01 9.12
C GLU A 129 -7.26 1.05 8.40
N ILE A 130 -6.26 1.57 7.68
CA ILE A 130 -5.23 0.75 7.05
C ILE A 130 -4.43 -0.03 8.11
N ALA A 131 -4.05 0.61 9.20
CA ALA A 131 -3.34 -0.08 10.29
C ALA A 131 -4.18 -1.20 10.91
N ALA A 132 -5.50 -1.00 11.06
CA ALA A 132 -6.42 -2.02 11.58
C ALA A 132 -6.73 -3.14 10.59
N SER A 133 -6.44 -2.98 9.30
CA SER A 133 -6.77 -3.94 8.24
C SER A 133 -5.87 -5.17 8.17
N GLY A 134 -4.75 -5.17 8.90
CA GLY A 134 -3.73 -6.22 8.83
C GLY A 134 -2.48 -5.80 8.04
N ALA A 135 -2.39 -4.55 7.58
CA ALA A 135 -1.14 -3.99 7.10
C ALA A 135 -0.11 -3.94 8.24
N THR A 136 1.12 -4.37 7.97
CA THR A 136 2.22 -4.33 8.96
C THR A 136 3.04 -3.05 8.85
N ASP A 137 3.05 -2.46 7.67
CA ASP A 137 3.83 -1.28 7.34
C ASP A 137 3.03 -0.36 6.42
N PHE A 138 3.23 0.94 6.57
CA PHE A 138 2.59 1.96 5.75
C PHE A 138 3.63 2.83 5.06
N THR A 139 3.51 2.96 3.74
CA THR A 139 4.36 3.82 2.91
C THR A 139 3.49 4.90 2.26
N ALA A 140 3.54 6.10 2.79
CA ALA A 140 2.84 7.23 2.19
C ALA A 140 3.61 7.79 0.99
N VAL A 141 2.88 8.15 -0.06
CA VAL A 141 3.37 9.00 -1.15
C VAL A 141 2.79 10.40 -0.93
N PRO A 142 3.53 11.33 -0.30
CA PRO A 142 3.01 12.64 0.04
C PRO A 142 2.79 13.48 -1.21
N MET A 143 1.57 13.97 -1.38
CA MET A 143 1.11 14.81 -2.48
C MET A 143 0.71 16.19 -1.96
N GLY A 144 0.53 17.17 -2.87
CA GLY A 144 0.07 18.52 -2.60
C GLY A 144 0.04 19.33 -3.88
N GLY A 145 -0.91 20.25 -4.01
CA GLY A 145 -1.01 21.16 -5.14
C GLY A 145 -0.08 22.40 -5.01
N ASN A 146 0.46 22.61 -3.82
CA ASN A 146 1.39 23.69 -3.51
C ASN A 146 2.33 23.28 -2.36
N PRO A 147 3.40 24.07 -2.09
CA PRO A 147 4.38 23.74 -1.04
C PRO A 147 3.78 23.64 0.37
N ASP A 148 2.74 24.42 0.69
CA ASP A 148 2.12 24.42 2.01
C ASP A 148 1.31 23.13 2.25
N GLU A 149 0.56 22.67 1.26
CA GLU A 149 -0.15 21.39 1.34
C GLU A 149 0.82 20.19 1.45
N ILE A 150 1.93 20.23 0.71
CA ILE A 150 2.98 19.21 0.84
C ILE A 150 3.58 19.21 2.26
N ALA A 151 3.79 20.38 2.84
CA ALA A 151 4.30 20.50 4.20
C ALA A 151 3.28 19.98 5.23
N ARG A 152 1.98 20.32 5.10
CA ARG A 152 0.88 19.80 5.92
C ARG A 152 0.80 18.27 5.84
N THR A 153 0.84 17.72 4.63
CA THR A 153 0.80 16.27 4.40
C THR A 153 1.98 15.58 5.10
N ARG A 154 3.19 16.11 4.95
CA ARG A 154 4.38 15.54 5.61
C ARG A 154 4.33 15.66 7.13
N GLU A 155 3.74 16.70 7.67
CA GLU A 155 3.63 16.89 9.13
C GLU A 155 2.72 15.82 9.75
N ILE A 156 1.56 15.56 9.17
CA ILE A 156 0.67 14.50 9.62
C ILE A 156 1.38 13.14 9.58
N LEU A 157 2.11 12.84 8.52
CA LEU A 157 2.85 11.58 8.39
C LEU A 157 3.99 11.39 9.42
N ARG A 158 4.44 12.46 10.09
CA ARG A 158 5.40 12.36 11.21
C ARG A 158 4.73 12.04 12.53
N ILE A 159 3.47 12.42 12.69
CA ILE A 159 2.73 12.30 13.95
C ILE A 159 2.03 10.95 14.04
N VAL A 160 1.53 10.44 12.94
CA VAL A 160 0.89 9.12 12.86
C VAL A 160 2.00 8.04 12.89
N ARG A 161 2.09 7.31 14.01
CA ARG A 161 3.05 6.21 14.22
C ARG A 161 2.33 4.93 14.58
#